data_646753a095a1474781af10036f9c0f81
#
_entry.id   646753a095a1474781af10036f9c0f81
#
_cell.length_a   1.000
_cell.length_b   1.000
_cell.length_c   1.000
_cell.angle_alpha   90.00
_cell.angle_beta   90.00
_cell.angle_gamma   90.00
#
_symmetry.space_group_name_H-M   'P 1'
#
loop_
_entity.id
_entity.type
_entity.pdbx_description
1 polymer ?
#
loop_
_entity_poly.entity_id
_entity_poly.type
_entity_poly.pdbx_seq_one_letter_code
_entity_poly.pdbx_strand_id
1 'polypeptide(L)'
;MTFVALILAASWGDPYTITPDDKAVIEAGVLSLLRSPDSAKFGPMAASKMRDGSGTVVCGWVDSKNGLGRFTGWQIYAGGLDNGKFNPEGGIVDTVGTKAALSHCKEFGADLPMP
;
A
#
# COMPACT_ATOMS: atom_id res chain seq x y z
N MET A 1 -14.34 -27.45 9.40
CA MET A 1 -13.45 -27.72 8.33
C MET A 1 -13.63 -26.80 7.20
N THR A 2 -14.75 -26.84 6.56
CA THR A 2 -15.02 -26.05 5.38
C THR A 2 -15.10 -24.56 5.65
N PHE A 3 -15.35 -24.17 6.88
CA PHE A 3 -15.50 -22.76 7.22
C PHE A 3 -14.24 -21.93 7.02
N VAL A 4 -13.09 -22.53 7.31
CA VAL A 4 -11.81 -21.85 7.13
C VAL A 4 -11.58 -21.52 5.67
N ALA A 5 -11.92 -22.45 4.78
CA ALA A 5 -11.79 -22.23 3.35
C ALA A 5 -12.70 -21.09 2.87
N LEU A 6 -13.91 -21.01 3.43
CA LEU A 6 -14.82 -19.92 3.08
C LEU A 6 -14.28 -18.55 3.48
N ILE A 7 -13.69 -18.46 4.66
CA ILE A 7 -13.10 -17.21 5.13
C ILE A 7 -11.93 -16.78 4.24
N LEU A 8 -11.08 -17.75 3.87
CA LEU A 8 -9.94 -17.46 3.01
C LEU A 8 -10.38 -17.04 1.61
N ALA A 9 -11.51 -17.56 1.13
CA ALA A 9 -12.02 -17.19 -0.17
C ALA A 9 -12.54 -15.76 -0.23
N ALA A 10 -12.69 -15.07 0.92
CA ALA A 10 -13.16 -13.70 0.94
C ALA A 10 -12.12 -12.70 0.48
N SER A 11 -10.85 -13.07 0.42
CA SER A 11 -9.79 -12.18 -0.06
C SER A 11 -9.28 -12.64 -1.44
N TRP A 12 -8.79 -11.67 -2.22
CA TRP A 12 -8.34 -11.92 -3.60
C TRP A 12 -6.90 -12.43 -3.68
N GLY A 13 -6.15 -12.34 -2.60
CA GLY A 13 -4.75 -12.74 -2.60
C GLY A 13 -4.29 -13.26 -1.25
N ASP A 14 -3.05 -13.71 -1.21
CA ASP A 14 -2.40 -14.24 -0.02
C ASP A 14 -1.38 -13.26 0.53
N PRO A 15 -1.20 -13.18 1.85
CA PRO A 15 -0.22 -12.29 2.43
C PRO A 15 1.17 -12.50 1.80
N TYR A 16 1.82 -11.40 1.45
CA TYR A 16 3.16 -11.40 0.89
C TYR A 16 4.10 -10.66 1.82
N THR A 17 5.22 -11.27 2.16
CA THR A 17 6.22 -10.65 3.03
C THR A 17 7.10 -9.71 2.20
N ILE A 18 7.02 -8.42 2.52
CA ILE A 18 7.81 -7.39 1.84
C ILE A 18 9.28 -7.54 2.25
N THR A 19 10.15 -7.76 1.28
CA THR A 19 11.58 -7.86 1.52
C THR A 19 12.20 -6.46 1.64
N PRO A 20 13.43 -6.34 2.19
CA PRO A 20 14.12 -5.04 2.19
C PRO A 20 14.31 -4.44 0.80
N ASP A 21 14.57 -5.25 -0.21
CA ASP A 21 14.68 -4.77 -1.59
C ASP A 21 13.35 -4.26 -2.11
N ASP A 22 12.26 -4.98 -1.83
CA ASP A 22 10.92 -4.55 -2.18
C ASP A 22 10.60 -3.21 -1.54
N LYS A 23 10.93 -3.07 -0.26
CA LYS A 23 10.67 -1.84 0.49
C LYS A 23 11.37 -0.65 -0.16
N ALA A 24 12.61 -0.80 -0.56
CA ALA A 24 13.36 0.26 -1.22
C ALA A 24 12.70 0.69 -2.54
N VAL A 25 12.25 -0.28 -3.33
CA VAL A 25 11.57 -0.02 -4.60
C VAL A 25 10.23 0.67 -4.38
N ILE A 26 9.47 0.20 -3.40
CA ILE A 26 8.17 0.80 -3.05
C ILE A 26 8.35 2.25 -2.60
N GLU A 27 9.27 2.49 -1.69
CA GLU A 27 9.53 3.83 -1.18
C GLU A 27 9.96 4.78 -2.29
N ALA A 28 10.84 4.33 -3.18
CA ALA A 28 11.27 5.14 -4.32
C ALA A 28 10.09 5.53 -5.22
N GLY A 29 9.19 4.58 -5.48
CA GLY A 29 8.00 4.85 -6.29
C GLY A 29 7.07 5.85 -5.62
N VAL A 30 6.89 5.76 -4.33
CA VAL A 30 6.04 6.70 -3.57
C VAL A 30 6.69 8.09 -3.55
N LEU A 31 7.99 8.16 -3.32
CA LEU A 31 8.70 9.44 -3.29
C LEU A 31 8.53 10.23 -4.59
N SER A 32 8.41 9.53 -5.72
CA SER A 32 8.22 10.19 -7.02
C SER A 32 6.89 10.93 -7.12
N LEU A 33 5.93 10.63 -6.24
CA LEU A 33 4.61 11.28 -6.22
C LEU A 33 4.53 12.48 -5.28
N LEU A 34 5.53 12.66 -4.42
CA LEU A 34 5.47 13.65 -3.36
C LEU A 34 6.01 15.00 -3.81
N ARG A 35 5.44 16.08 -3.29
CA ARG A 35 5.95 17.43 -3.52
C ARG A 35 7.27 17.68 -2.81
N SER A 36 7.40 17.14 -1.59
CA SER A 36 8.59 17.29 -0.76
C SER A 36 9.10 15.90 -0.36
N PRO A 37 9.76 15.18 -1.29
CA PRO A 37 10.21 13.81 -1.00
C PRO A 37 11.10 13.70 0.23
N ASP A 38 11.94 14.73 0.46
CA ASP A 38 12.87 14.72 1.60
C ASP A 38 12.16 14.75 2.95
N SER A 39 10.89 15.16 2.98
CA SER A 39 10.10 15.22 4.22
C SER A 39 9.38 13.91 4.52
N ALA A 40 9.43 12.93 3.63
CA ALA A 40 8.61 11.74 3.72
C ALA A 40 8.88 10.94 4.99
N LYS A 41 7.80 10.53 5.63
CA LYS A 41 7.82 9.56 6.73
C LYS A 41 6.98 8.38 6.28
N PHE A 42 7.56 7.20 6.31
CA PHE A 42 6.85 5.98 5.95
C PHE A 42 6.33 5.28 7.19
N GLY A 43 5.08 4.89 7.15
CA GLY A 43 4.47 4.07 8.17
C GLY A 43 4.43 2.60 7.76
N PRO A 44 3.55 1.81 8.38
CA PRO A 44 3.40 0.41 8.03
C PRO A 44 3.03 0.23 6.57
N MET A 45 3.44 -0.89 6.00
CA MET A 45 3.01 -1.32 4.67
C MET A 45 2.67 -2.79 4.70
N ALA A 46 1.78 -3.19 3.81
CA ALA A 46 1.33 -4.57 3.69
C ALA A 46 1.18 -4.91 2.22
N ALA A 47 1.34 -6.18 1.89
CA ALA A 47 1.24 -6.64 0.52
C ALA A 47 0.49 -7.96 0.44
N SER A 48 -0.11 -8.19 -0.73
CA SER A 48 -0.83 -9.41 -1.01
C SER A 48 -0.52 -9.85 -2.43
N LYS A 49 -0.17 -11.12 -2.58
CA LYS A 49 0.07 -11.71 -3.90
C LYS A 49 -1.25 -12.24 -4.43
N MET A 50 -1.67 -11.74 -5.59
CA MET A 50 -2.93 -12.13 -6.19
C MET A 50 -2.89 -13.59 -6.65
N ARG A 51 -3.93 -14.34 -6.33
CA ARG A 51 -4.01 -15.77 -6.68
C ARG A 51 -4.17 -16.00 -8.17
N ASP A 52 -4.71 -15.01 -8.88
CA ASP A 52 -4.89 -15.10 -10.33
C ASP A 52 -3.60 -14.83 -11.12
N GLY A 53 -2.50 -14.56 -10.43
CA GLY A 53 -1.24 -14.29 -11.09
C GLY A 53 -1.06 -12.88 -11.61
N SER A 54 -1.97 -11.96 -11.29
CA SER A 54 -1.91 -10.58 -11.79
C SER A 54 -0.83 -9.72 -11.14
N GLY A 55 -0.17 -10.23 -10.09
CA GLY A 55 0.92 -9.51 -9.43
C GLY A 55 0.70 -9.39 -7.93
N THR A 56 1.46 -8.48 -7.34
CA THR A 56 1.42 -8.23 -5.90
C THR A 56 0.90 -6.82 -5.66
N VAL A 57 -0.12 -6.71 -4.83
CA VAL A 57 -0.69 -5.41 -4.43
C VAL A 57 -0.01 -4.97 -3.14
N VAL A 58 0.40 -3.71 -3.11
CA VAL A 58 1.02 -3.11 -1.92
C VAL A 58 0.19 -1.93 -1.48
N CYS A 59 -0.05 -1.82 -0.19
CA CYS A 59 -0.66 -0.66 0.45
C CYS A 59 0.24 -0.20 1.59
N GLY A 60 0.28 1.11 1.81
CA GLY A 60 1.11 1.64 2.88
C GLY A 60 0.69 3.05 3.28
N TRP A 61 1.32 3.51 4.34
CA TRP A 61 1.10 4.85 4.87
C TRP A 61 2.31 5.73 4.59
N VAL A 62 2.05 6.98 4.25
CA VAL A 62 3.10 7.98 4.10
C VAL A 62 2.58 9.32 4.60
N ASP A 63 3.45 10.06 5.26
CA ASP A 63 3.21 11.44 5.64
C ASP A 63 4.32 12.29 5.05
N SER A 64 3.96 13.45 4.50
CA SER A 64 4.93 14.34 3.89
C SER A 64 4.42 15.78 3.91
N LYS A 65 5.31 16.70 3.68
CA LYS A 65 4.94 18.12 3.64
C LYS A 65 4.29 18.48 2.31
N ASN A 66 3.24 19.30 2.38
CA ASN A 66 2.58 19.86 1.21
C ASN A 66 3.36 21.07 0.68
N GLY A 67 2.81 21.75 -0.34
CA GLY A 67 3.42 22.91 -0.94
C GLY A 67 3.58 24.12 0.01
N LEU A 68 2.92 24.09 1.17
CA LEU A 68 3.04 25.14 2.19
C LEU A 68 4.04 24.77 3.28
N GLY A 69 4.74 23.65 3.15
CA GLY A 69 5.73 23.21 4.13
C GLY A 69 5.14 22.57 5.37
N ARG A 70 3.89 22.12 5.33
CA ARG A 70 3.20 21.47 6.46
C ARG A 70 2.96 20.02 6.16
N PHE A 71 3.10 19.16 7.17
CA PHE A 71 2.73 17.76 7.05
C PHE A 71 1.22 17.62 6.84
N THR A 72 0.84 16.77 5.89
CA THR A 72 -0.57 16.55 5.53
C THR A 72 -1.29 15.59 6.47
N GLY A 73 -0.55 14.87 7.31
CA GLY A 73 -1.07 13.71 8.03
C GLY A 73 -0.86 12.44 7.24
N TRP A 74 -1.15 11.31 7.85
CA TRP A 74 -0.98 10.02 7.21
C TRP A 74 -1.93 9.85 6.03
N GLN A 75 -1.38 9.46 4.90
CA GLN A 75 -2.13 9.18 3.68
C GLN A 75 -1.80 7.78 3.21
N ILE A 76 -2.75 7.14 2.53
CA ILE A 76 -2.56 5.78 2.00
C ILE A 76 -2.09 5.87 0.56
N TYR A 77 -1.09 5.07 0.23
CA TYR A 77 -0.73 4.81 -1.15
C TYR A 77 -1.01 3.33 -1.46
N ALA A 78 -1.22 3.04 -2.73
CA ALA A 78 -1.40 1.69 -3.19
C ALA A 78 -0.77 1.55 -4.58
N GLY A 79 -0.38 0.35 -4.91
CA GLY A 79 0.18 0.07 -6.22
C GLY A 79 0.54 -1.39 -6.41
N GLY A 80 1.06 -1.69 -7.57
CA GLY A 80 1.50 -3.03 -7.93
C GLY A 80 3.01 -3.17 -7.86
N LEU A 81 3.45 -4.23 -7.23
CA LEU A 81 4.85 -4.62 -7.19
C LEU A 81 5.03 -5.82 -8.12
N ASP A 82 5.83 -5.66 -9.16
CA ASP A 82 6.04 -6.69 -10.14
C ASP A 82 7.43 -6.57 -10.76
N ASN A 83 8.14 -7.68 -10.84
CA ASN A 83 9.48 -7.76 -11.44
C ASN A 83 10.46 -6.71 -10.90
N GLY A 84 10.41 -6.47 -9.59
CA GLY A 84 11.31 -5.52 -8.95
C GLY A 84 10.96 -4.07 -9.23
N LYS A 85 9.74 -3.79 -9.68
CA LYS A 85 9.25 -2.43 -9.91
C LYS A 85 7.97 -2.20 -9.15
N PHE A 86 7.82 -1.00 -8.61
CA PHE A 86 6.58 -0.59 -7.97
C PHE A 86 5.90 0.49 -8.80
N ASN A 87 4.68 0.21 -9.22
CA ASN A 87 3.85 1.15 -9.97
C ASN A 87 2.73 1.64 -9.07
N PRO A 88 2.83 2.87 -8.55
CA PRO A 88 1.74 3.43 -7.75
C PRO A 88 0.51 3.66 -8.61
N GLU A 89 -0.64 3.24 -8.12
CA GLU A 89 -1.90 3.39 -8.83
C GLU A 89 -2.80 4.36 -8.08
N GLY A 90 -3.43 5.26 -8.83
CA GLY A 90 -4.35 6.23 -8.26
C GLY A 90 -3.69 7.29 -7.40
N GLY A 91 -2.38 7.31 -7.32
CA GLY A 91 -1.65 8.27 -6.53
C GLY A 91 -1.80 8.04 -5.03
N ILE A 92 -1.60 9.08 -4.26
CA ILE A 92 -1.73 9.04 -2.81
C ILE A 92 -3.13 9.53 -2.43
N VAL A 93 -3.85 8.71 -1.68
CA VAL A 93 -5.21 9.02 -1.26
C VAL A 93 -5.16 9.89 -0.01
N ASP A 94 -5.87 11.00 -0.03
CA ASP A 94 -5.93 11.91 1.11
C ASP A 94 -6.75 11.30 2.27
N THR A 95 -6.79 12.02 3.39
CA THR A 95 -7.45 11.53 4.60
C THR A 95 -8.95 11.30 4.42
N VAL A 96 -9.57 11.99 3.46
CA VAL A 96 -11.02 11.83 3.21
C VAL A 96 -11.31 10.46 2.62
N GLY A 97 -10.43 9.96 1.75
CA GLY A 97 -10.60 8.67 1.11
C GLY A 97 -10.03 7.49 1.88
N THR A 98 -9.45 7.73 3.05
CA THR A 98 -8.69 6.70 3.78
C THR A 98 -9.49 5.44 4.10
N LYS A 99 -10.75 5.58 4.53
CA LYS A 99 -11.58 4.43 4.86
C LYS A 99 -11.85 3.55 3.63
N ALA A 100 -12.17 4.16 2.51
CA ALA A 100 -12.40 3.43 1.27
C ALA A 100 -11.12 2.73 0.81
N ALA A 101 -9.99 3.40 0.90
CA ALA A 101 -8.70 2.84 0.53
C ALA A 101 -8.33 1.66 1.42
N LEU A 102 -8.55 1.77 2.73
CA LEU A 102 -8.32 0.66 3.67
C LEU A 102 -9.18 -0.55 3.32
N SER A 103 -10.46 -0.33 3.01
CA SER A 103 -11.35 -1.41 2.63
C SER A 103 -10.89 -2.10 1.36
N HIS A 104 -10.46 -1.35 0.37
CA HIS A 104 -9.92 -1.91 -0.87
C HIS A 104 -8.67 -2.76 -0.61
N CYS A 105 -7.75 -2.25 0.18
CA CYS A 105 -6.54 -3.00 0.52
C CYS A 105 -6.89 -4.31 1.21
N LYS A 106 -7.85 -4.28 2.12
CA LYS A 106 -8.30 -5.47 2.83
C LYS A 106 -8.95 -6.49 1.90
N GLU A 107 -9.73 -6.03 0.93
CA GLU A 107 -10.33 -6.91 -0.09
C GLU A 107 -9.27 -7.66 -0.88
N PHE A 108 -8.17 -7.01 -1.21
CA PHE A 108 -7.06 -7.64 -1.90
C PHE A 108 -6.21 -8.54 -0.99
N GLY A 109 -6.46 -8.52 0.31
CA GLY A 109 -5.71 -9.33 1.26
C GLY A 109 -4.51 -8.61 1.88
N ALA A 110 -4.33 -7.34 1.59
CA ALA A 110 -3.31 -6.52 2.21
C ALA A 110 -3.88 -5.90 3.49
N ASP A 111 -3.65 -6.57 4.61
CA ASP A 111 -4.17 -6.14 5.92
C ASP A 111 -3.22 -5.10 6.52
N LEU A 112 -3.48 -3.85 6.21
CA LEU A 112 -2.60 -2.73 6.57
C LEU A 112 -2.84 -2.28 8.01
N PRO A 113 -1.84 -2.41 8.91
CA PRO A 113 -1.98 -1.88 10.27
C PRO A 113 -2.08 -0.35 10.26
N MET A 114 -2.69 0.21 11.29
CA MET A 114 -2.70 1.67 11.47
C MET A 114 -1.30 2.17 11.80
N PRO A 115 -0.97 3.37 11.35
CA PRO A 115 0.35 3.95 11.60
C PRO A 115 0.55 4.35 13.05
#